data_e5fd701accbc238d224bedd356bb4e49
#
_entry.id   e5fd701accbc238d224bedd356bb4e49
#
_cell.length_a   1.000
_cell.length_b   1.000
_cell.length_c   1.000
_cell.angle_alpha   90.00
_cell.angle_beta   90.00
_cell.angle_gamma   90.00
#
_symmetry.space_group_name_H-M   'P 1'
#
loop_
_entity.id
_entity.type
_entity.pdbx_description
1 polymer ?
#
loop_
_entity_poly.entity_id
_entity_poly.type
_entity_poly.pdbx_seq_one_letter_code
_entity_poly.pdbx_strand_id
1 'polypeptide(L)'
;MAEKKADEKKEDAAGNKKKGPPMMVLMAVFAVVILGAAFFMVQKASAKQKGPSVKKAEKGPVLSLDEFLVNLADPGSDHFLKVTVGLELDKSKGKAPEALKEDTPLIRDAVLSSLSSKTRDQLAVEAGREKLKAEIKKKVNAALGEDDVQGVYFTNFVTQ
;
A
#
# COMPACT_ATOMS: atom_id res chain seq x y z
N MET A 1 -39.72 -88.42 53.44
CA MET A 1 -40.27 -88.90 52.12
C MET A 1 -40.04 -87.81 51.11
N ALA A 2 -39.26 -88.24 50.21
CA ALA A 2 -39.37 -88.01 48.77
C ALA A 2 -39.20 -86.53 48.30
N GLU A 3 -38.09 -86.20 47.71
CA GLU A 3 -37.79 -86.38 46.29
C GLU A 3 -38.40 -85.22 45.49
N LYS A 4 -37.81 -84.48 44.68
CA LYS A 4 -36.93 -84.76 43.59
C LYS A 4 -36.79 -83.48 42.74
N LYS A 5 -35.59 -83.21 42.37
CA LYS A 5 -35.14 -82.91 40.99
C LYS A 5 -35.58 -81.66 40.28
N ALA A 6 -34.53 -80.87 40.01
CA ALA A 6 -34.02 -80.55 38.64
C ALA A 6 -34.98 -79.76 37.75
N ASP A 7 -34.64 -78.83 37.10
CA ASP A 7 -33.74 -78.61 35.98
C ASP A 7 -33.85 -77.14 35.50
N GLU A 8 -32.76 -76.56 35.30
CA GLU A 8 -32.32 -75.97 34.07
C GLU A 8 -33.36 -75.29 33.17
N LYS A 9 -33.20 -73.94 33.02
CA LYS A 9 -33.09 -73.39 31.69
C LYS A 9 -32.48 -71.95 31.72
N LYS A 10 -31.37 -71.89 31.07
CA LYS A 10 -30.79 -70.66 30.56
C LYS A 10 -31.81 -69.99 29.65
N GLU A 11 -31.86 -68.69 29.73
CA GLU A 11 -32.07 -67.90 28.53
C GLU A 11 -31.37 -66.54 28.64
N ASP A 12 -30.58 -66.37 27.65
CA ASP A 12 -29.77 -65.27 27.36
C ASP A 12 -30.54 -63.96 27.21
N ALA A 13 -30.18 -62.92 27.95
CA ALA A 13 -30.50 -61.56 27.57
C ALA A 13 -29.27 -60.92 27.02
N ALA A 14 -29.14 -60.91 25.72
CA ALA A 14 -28.11 -60.24 24.96
C ALA A 14 -28.11 -58.74 25.24
N GLY A 15 -27.22 -58.31 26.12
CA GLY A 15 -26.85 -56.88 26.26
C GLY A 15 -26.06 -56.44 25.04
N ASN A 16 -26.70 -55.78 24.13
CA ASN A 16 -26.08 -55.11 23.00
C ASN A 16 -25.16 -53.99 23.49
N LYS A 17 -23.92 -54.34 23.85
CA LYS A 17 -22.84 -53.38 24.04
C LYS A 17 -22.43 -52.85 22.66
N LYS A 18 -22.99 -51.71 22.27
CA LYS A 18 -22.42 -50.88 21.20
C LYS A 18 -20.96 -50.63 21.54
N LYS A 19 -20.04 -51.39 20.93
CA LYS A 19 -18.62 -51.12 20.95
C LYS A 19 -18.43 -49.79 20.23
N GLY A 20 -18.18 -48.72 20.97
CA GLY A 20 -17.69 -47.49 20.43
C GLY A 20 -16.37 -47.74 19.66
N PRO A 21 -16.04 -46.94 18.69
CA PRO A 21 -14.82 -47.13 17.91
C PRO A 21 -13.62 -47.22 18.87
N PRO A 22 -12.66 -48.11 18.60
CA PRO A 22 -11.51 -48.30 19.48
C PRO A 22 -10.77 -46.94 19.62
N MET A 23 -10.37 -46.63 20.87
CA MET A 23 -9.74 -45.36 21.23
C MET A 23 -8.60 -44.96 20.28
N MET A 24 -7.92 -45.93 19.65
CA MET A 24 -6.92 -45.70 18.60
C MET A 24 -7.51 -45.03 17.34
N VAL A 25 -8.74 -45.38 16.93
CA VAL A 25 -9.38 -44.77 15.75
C VAL A 25 -9.78 -43.32 16.03
N LEU A 26 -10.22 -43.02 17.26
CA LEU A 26 -10.52 -41.66 17.69
C LEU A 26 -9.25 -40.80 17.71
N MET A 27 -8.14 -41.32 18.19
CA MET A 27 -6.85 -40.63 18.19
C MET A 27 -6.31 -40.38 16.76
N ALA A 28 -6.50 -41.35 15.85
CA ALA A 28 -6.09 -41.19 14.45
C ALA A 28 -6.92 -40.12 13.72
N VAL A 29 -8.24 -40.10 13.95
CA VAL A 29 -9.11 -39.05 13.37
C VAL A 29 -8.77 -37.67 13.92
N PHE A 30 -8.47 -37.56 15.21
CA PHE A 30 -8.07 -36.30 15.83
C PHE A 30 -6.73 -35.77 15.27
N ALA A 31 -5.76 -36.67 15.04
CA ALA A 31 -4.49 -36.32 14.43
C ALA A 31 -4.65 -35.82 13.00
N VAL A 32 -5.51 -36.43 12.18
CA VAL A 32 -5.80 -35.99 10.80
C VAL A 32 -6.49 -34.63 10.77
N VAL A 33 -7.41 -34.38 11.72
CA VAL A 33 -8.10 -33.07 11.81
C VAL A 33 -7.13 -31.98 12.22
N ILE A 34 -6.21 -32.23 13.17
CA ILE A 34 -5.19 -31.25 13.58
C ILE A 34 -4.21 -30.96 12.43
N LEU A 35 -3.74 -31.99 11.71
CA LEU A 35 -2.87 -31.82 10.55
C LEU A 35 -3.57 -31.08 9.41
N GLY A 36 -4.85 -31.36 9.16
CA GLY A 36 -5.66 -30.66 8.17
C GLY A 36 -5.89 -29.19 8.54
N ALA A 37 -6.15 -28.89 9.82
CA ALA A 37 -6.31 -27.52 10.30
C ALA A 37 -5.00 -26.74 10.25
N ALA A 38 -3.86 -27.36 10.58
CA ALA A 38 -2.55 -26.76 10.47
C ALA A 38 -2.19 -26.47 9.00
N PHE A 39 -2.47 -27.42 8.10
CA PHE A 39 -2.25 -27.23 6.65
C PHE A 39 -3.12 -26.11 6.08
N PHE A 40 -4.39 -26.01 6.53
CA PHE A 40 -5.29 -24.95 6.10
C PHE A 40 -4.89 -23.56 6.65
N MET A 41 -4.36 -23.52 7.88
CA MET A 41 -3.80 -22.27 8.43
C MET A 41 -2.53 -21.82 7.69
N VAL A 42 -1.65 -22.74 7.32
CA VAL A 42 -0.44 -22.42 6.54
C VAL A 42 -0.82 -21.91 5.15
N GLN A 43 -1.81 -22.48 4.49
CA GLN A 43 -2.29 -21.97 3.20
C GLN A 43 -2.91 -20.56 3.32
N LYS A 44 -3.65 -20.26 4.39
CA LYS A 44 -4.17 -18.91 4.64
C LYS A 44 -3.06 -17.91 4.98
N ALA A 45 -1.99 -18.34 5.65
CA ALA A 45 -0.84 -17.47 5.93
C ALA A 45 -0.04 -17.15 4.66
N SER A 46 0.12 -18.12 3.73
CA SER A 46 0.78 -17.91 2.44
C SER A 46 -0.03 -17.03 1.47
N ALA A 47 -1.36 -16.98 1.60
CA ALA A 47 -2.20 -16.12 0.78
C ALA A 47 -2.14 -14.63 1.20
N LYS A 48 -1.53 -14.28 2.34
CA LYS A 48 -1.45 -12.90 2.86
C LYS A 48 -0.09 -12.24 2.70
N GLN A 49 0.89 -12.93 2.10
CA GLN A 49 2.13 -12.34 1.63
C GLN A 49 2.06 -12.04 0.12
N LYS A 50 1.00 -11.35 -0.33
CA LYS A 50 1.20 -10.37 -1.38
C LYS A 50 1.97 -9.25 -0.70
N GLY A 51 3.28 -9.25 -0.85
CA GLY A 51 4.10 -8.07 -0.68
C GLY A 51 3.39 -6.92 -1.39
N PRO A 52 3.64 -5.65 -1.03
CA PRO A 52 3.01 -4.55 -1.71
C PRO A 52 3.29 -4.78 -3.20
N SER A 53 2.28 -5.26 -3.93
CA SER A 53 2.29 -5.11 -5.36
C SER A 53 2.32 -3.60 -5.51
N VAL A 54 3.49 -3.08 -5.76
CA VAL A 54 3.62 -1.77 -6.35
C VAL A 54 2.78 -1.91 -7.61
N LYS A 55 1.48 -1.55 -7.49
CA LYS A 55 0.69 -1.24 -8.66
C LYS A 55 1.56 -0.21 -9.33
N LYS A 56 2.23 -0.59 -10.42
CA LYS A 56 2.93 0.34 -11.28
C LYS A 56 1.82 1.30 -11.68
N ALA A 57 1.72 2.41 -10.92
CA ALA A 57 0.70 3.40 -11.15
C ALA A 57 0.90 3.77 -12.62
N GLU A 58 -0.10 3.53 -13.44
CA GLU A 58 -0.02 3.92 -14.84
C GLU A 58 0.23 5.41 -14.84
N LYS A 59 1.42 5.79 -15.30
CA LYS A 59 1.84 7.18 -15.31
C LYS A 59 0.84 8.01 -16.10
N GLY A 60 0.44 9.12 -15.53
CA GLY A 60 -0.41 10.10 -16.18
C GLY A 60 0.37 10.93 -17.19
N PRO A 61 -0.32 11.76 -17.99
CA PRO A 61 0.32 12.73 -18.87
C PRO A 61 1.10 13.75 -18.02
N VAL A 62 2.24 14.20 -18.56
CA VAL A 62 3.12 15.15 -17.87
C VAL A 62 2.99 16.53 -18.51
N LEU A 63 2.62 17.53 -17.71
CA LEU A 63 2.72 18.94 -18.07
C LEU A 63 4.17 19.39 -17.76
N SER A 64 4.93 19.71 -18.78
CA SER A 64 6.25 20.29 -18.62
C SER A 64 6.14 21.82 -18.52
N LEU A 65 6.70 22.38 -17.44
CA LEU A 65 6.80 23.81 -17.26
C LEU A 65 8.16 24.30 -17.80
N ASP A 66 8.18 25.56 -18.24
CA ASP A 66 9.45 26.21 -18.60
C ASP A 66 10.39 26.29 -17.40
N GLU A 67 11.67 26.48 -17.68
CA GLU A 67 12.72 26.60 -16.68
C GLU A 67 12.43 27.73 -15.69
N PHE A 68 12.71 27.46 -14.42
CA PHE A 68 12.71 28.44 -13.34
C PHE A 68 14.15 28.81 -12.99
N LEU A 69 14.38 30.09 -12.82
CA LEU A 69 15.59 30.63 -12.21
C LEU A 69 15.15 31.51 -11.03
N VAL A 70 15.47 31.08 -9.82
CA VAL A 70 14.99 31.73 -8.59
C VAL A 70 16.14 31.97 -7.60
N ASN A 71 16.07 33.04 -6.83
CA ASN A 71 16.92 33.24 -5.66
C ASN A 71 16.43 32.34 -4.53
N LEU A 72 17.36 31.71 -3.83
CA LEU A 72 17.06 30.92 -2.63
C LEU A 72 16.99 31.83 -1.39
N ALA A 73 16.34 31.35 -0.35
CA ALA A 73 16.12 32.05 0.90
C ALA A 73 17.34 31.98 1.86
N ASP A 74 18.55 31.91 1.30
CA ASP A 74 19.77 31.87 2.10
C ASP A 74 20.12 33.26 2.65
N PRO A 75 20.33 33.41 3.98
CA PRO A 75 20.70 34.70 4.55
C PRO A 75 22.12 35.09 4.17
N GLY A 76 22.26 36.27 3.60
CA GLY A 76 23.58 36.88 3.33
C GLY A 76 24.36 36.33 2.14
N SER A 77 23.72 35.55 1.28
CA SER A 77 24.32 34.99 0.06
C SER A 77 23.31 34.97 -1.08
N ASP A 78 23.77 35.31 -2.28
CA ASP A 78 22.98 35.23 -3.50
C ASP A 78 23.11 33.84 -4.12
N HIS A 79 22.37 32.87 -3.57
CA HIS A 79 22.30 31.54 -4.16
C HIS A 79 21.11 31.44 -5.10
N PHE A 80 21.34 30.83 -6.25
CA PHE A 80 20.33 30.63 -7.29
C PHE A 80 20.01 29.15 -7.47
N LEU A 81 18.76 28.88 -7.73
CA LEU A 81 18.29 27.57 -8.20
C LEU A 81 17.79 27.70 -9.63
N LYS A 82 18.36 26.87 -10.50
CA LYS A 82 17.89 26.66 -11.86
C LYS A 82 17.26 25.30 -11.94
N VAL A 83 15.96 25.23 -12.28
CA VAL A 83 15.22 23.96 -12.30
C VAL A 83 14.13 23.94 -13.37
N THR A 84 13.95 22.79 -14.01
CA THR A 84 12.80 22.51 -14.86
C THR A 84 11.88 21.53 -14.14
N VAL A 85 10.59 21.83 -14.09
CA VAL A 85 9.57 21.09 -13.35
C VAL A 85 8.59 20.44 -14.31
N GLY A 86 8.38 19.14 -14.14
CA GLY A 86 7.30 18.38 -14.78
C GLY A 86 6.24 18.00 -13.75
N LEU A 87 4.98 18.21 -14.07
CA LEU A 87 3.83 17.84 -13.26
C LEU A 87 3.11 16.67 -13.89
N GLU A 88 3.08 15.52 -13.21
CA GLU A 88 2.30 14.36 -13.65
C GLU A 88 0.85 14.54 -13.22
N LEU A 89 -0.05 14.50 -14.20
CA LEU A 89 -1.48 14.67 -13.98
C LEU A 89 -2.15 13.31 -13.65
N ASP A 90 -3.27 13.38 -12.96
CA ASP A 90 -4.09 12.22 -12.66
C ASP A 90 -4.75 11.68 -13.93
N LYS A 91 -4.29 10.51 -14.38
CA LYS A 91 -4.85 9.82 -15.54
C LYS A 91 -6.35 9.52 -15.39
N SER A 92 -6.79 9.25 -14.15
CA SER A 92 -8.19 8.89 -13.87
C SER A 92 -9.16 10.05 -14.11
N LYS A 93 -8.69 11.28 -14.06
CA LYS A 93 -9.47 12.49 -14.30
C LYS A 93 -9.58 12.84 -15.78
N GLY A 94 -8.82 12.18 -16.65
CA GLY A 94 -8.86 12.40 -18.10
C GLY A 94 -8.42 13.79 -18.54
N LYS A 95 -7.83 14.61 -17.63
CA LYS A 95 -7.33 15.95 -17.99
C LYS A 95 -6.05 15.82 -18.80
N ALA A 96 -6.03 16.45 -19.97
CA ALA A 96 -4.84 16.60 -20.78
C ALA A 96 -4.05 17.85 -20.32
N PRO A 97 -2.70 17.89 -20.51
CA PRO A 97 -1.89 19.06 -20.21
C PRO A 97 -2.41 20.36 -20.83
N GLU A 98 -3.04 20.26 -22.00
CA GLU A 98 -3.62 21.37 -22.73
C GLU A 98 -4.77 22.05 -21.96
N ALA A 99 -5.53 21.31 -21.19
CA ALA A 99 -6.64 21.85 -20.39
C ALA A 99 -6.16 22.77 -19.26
N LEU A 100 -4.90 22.66 -18.85
CA LEU A 100 -4.30 23.48 -17.80
C LEU A 100 -3.50 24.68 -18.35
N LYS A 101 -3.56 24.93 -19.65
CA LYS A 101 -2.81 26.05 -20.24
C LYS A 101 -3.26 27.42 -19.70
N GLU A 102 -4.54 27.59 -19.49
CA GLU A 102 -5.09 28.83 -18.93
C GLU A 102 -4.70 29.02 -17.47
N ASP A 103 -4.51 27.92 -16.73
CA ASP A 103 -4.09 27.92 -15.32
C ASP A 103 -2.57 27.98 -15.15
N THR A 104 -1.80 27.96 -16.26
CA THR A 104 -0.31 27.98 -16.21
C THR A 104 0.23 29.09 -15.32
N PRO A 105 -0.26 30.35 -15.33
CA PRO A 105 0.24 31.39 -14.44
C PRO A 105 0.07 31.05 -12.97
N LEU A 106 -1.08 30.49 -12.56
CA LEU A 106 -1.35 30.07 -11.18
C LEU A 106 -0.43 28.91 -10.76
N ILE A 107 -0.26 27.94 -11.65
CA ILE A 107 0.65 26.81 -11.44
C ILE A 107 2.09 27.31 -11.26
N ARG A 108 2.54 28.21 -12.13
CA ARG A 108 3.90 28.76 -12.07
C ARG A 108 4.14 29.58 -10.79
N ASP A 109 3.19 30.37 -10.35
CA ASP A 109 3.27 31.12 -9.10
C ASP A 109 3.39 30.20 -7.88
N ALA A 110 2.57 29.15 -7.81
CA ALA A 110 2.63 28.15 -6.74
C ALA A 110 4.00 27.44 -6.68
N VAL A 111 4.55 27.09 -7.86
CA VAL A 111 5.88 26.49 -7.99
C VAL A 111 6.97 27.49 -7.56
N LEU A 112 6.95 28.71 -8.10
CA LEU A 112 7.91 29.77 -7.80
C LEU A 112 7.97 30.07 -6.31
N SER A 113 6.82 30.25 -5.66
CA SER A 113 6.70 30.47 -4.22
C SER A 113 7.28 29.33 -3.39
N SER A 114 7.15 28.08 -3.87
CA SER A 114 7.73 26.92 -3.20
C SER A 114 9.26 26.90 -3.33
N LEU A 115 9.78 27.18 -4.51
CA LEU A 115 11.21 27.17 -4.81
C LEU A 115 11.95 28.28 -4.04
N SER A 116 11.46 29.52 -4.10
CA SER A 116 12.10 30.68 -3.48
C SER A 116 12.07 30.67 -1.94
N SER A 117 11.26 29.82 -1.34
CA SER A 117 11.21 29.64 0.12
C SER A 117 12.29 28.70 0.67
N LYS A 118 13.11 28.08 -0.17
CA LYS A 118 14.10 27.07 0.23
C LYS A 118 15.51 27.67 0.29
N THR A 119 16.33 27.09 1.18
CA THR A 119 17.75 27.37 1.23
C THR A 119 18.53 26.31 0.45
N ARG A 120 19.77 26.65 0.07
CA ARG A 120 20.69 25.74 -0.60
C ARG A 120 20.91 24.45 0.21
N ASP A 121 21.13 24.59 1.52
CA ASP A 121 21.36 23.42 2.40
C ASP A 121 20.16 22.47 2.45
N GLN A 122 18.95 23.01 2.44
CA GLN A 122 17.74 22.20 2.38
C GLN A 122 17.65 21.39 1.08
N LEU A 123 18.14 21.95 -0.02
CA LEU A 123 18.08 21.34 -1.34
C LEU A 123 19.29 20.43 -1.66
N ALA A 124 20.37 20.53 -0.89
CA ALA A 124 21.57 19.71 -1.06
C ALA A 124 21.28 18.22 -0.79
N VAL A 125 20.36 17.93 0.13
CA VAL A 125 19.99 16.56 0.51
C VAL A 125 18.77 16.06 -0.27
N GLU A 126 18.75 14.77 -0.59
CA GLU A 126 17.65 14.14 -1.32
C GLU A 126 16.30 14.31 -0.59
N ALA A 127 16.30 14.10 0.73
CA ALA A 127 15.09 14.26 1.55
C ALA A 127 14.48 15.67 1.46
N GLY A 128 15.31 16.71 1.29
CA GLY A 128 14.85 18.07 1.09
C GLY A 128 14.19 18.28 -0.27
N ARG A 129 14.74 17.67 -1.32
CA ARG A 129 14.15 17.70 -2.67
C ARG A 129 12.80 16.95 -2.72
N GLU A 130 12.70 15.82 -2.03
CA GLU A 130 11.42 15.09 -1.96
C GLU A 130 10.35 15.88 -1.19
N LYS A 131 10.73 16.56 -0.09
CA LYS A 131 9.83 17.48 0.63
C LYS A 131 9.37 18.63 -0.27
N LEU A 132 10.27 19.21 -1.06
CA LEU A 132 9.93 20.26 -2.01
C LEU A 132 8.94 19.77 -3.08
N LYS A 133 9.14 18.59 -3.65
CA LYS A 133 8.19 17.99 -4.60
C LYS A 133 6.80 17.83 -3.98
N ALA A 134 6.72 17.32 -2.74
CA ALA A 134 5.46 17.16 -2.03
C ALA A 134 4.77 18.52 -1.75
N GLU A 135 5.54 19.55 -1.41
CA GLU A 135 5.03 20.91 -1.20
C GLU A 135 4.50 21.53 -2.49
N ILE A 136 5.26 21.43 -3.59
CA ILE A 136 4.82 21.90 -4.91
C ILE A 136 3.52 21.23 -5.30
N LYS A 137 3.44 19.90 -5.21
CA LYS A 137 2.21 19.15 -5.48
C LYS A 137 1.02 19.71 -4.69
N LYS A 138 1.19 19.90 -3.39
CA LYS A 138 0.13 20.42 -2.51
C LYS A 138 -0.31 21.81 -2.90
N LYS A 139 0.65 22.73 -3.15
CA LYS A 139 0.33 24.12 -3.49
C LYS A 139 -0.31 24.26 -4.85
N VAL A 140 0.16 23.49 -5.84
CA VAL A 140 -0.42 23.50 -7.19
C VAL A 140 -1.86 22.97 -7.14
N ASN A 141 -2.11 21.84 -6.47
CA ASN A 141 -3.47 21.32 -6.31
C ASN A 141 -4.39 22.30 -5.58
N ALA A 142 -3.88 22.98 -4.55
CA ALA A 142 -4.64 24.02 -3.85
C ALA A 142 -4.96 25.24 -4.74
N ALA A 143 -4.02 25.64 -5.62
CA ALA A 143 -4.22 26.73 -6.57
C ALA A 143 -5.26 26.38 -7.65
N LEU A 144 -5.27 25.12 -8.10
CA LEU A 144 -6.24 24.62 -9.08
C LEU A 144 -7.61 24.31 -8.46
N GLY A 145 -7.70 24.21 -7.12
CA GLY A 145 -8.93 23.81 -6.42
C GLY A 145 -9.26 22.33 -6.56
N GLU A 146 -8.39 21.53 -7.17
CA GLU A 146 -8.56 20.11 -7.46
C GLU A 146 -7.25 19.34 -7.29
N ASP A 147 -7.35 18.05 -6.97
CA ASP A 147 -6.21 17.13 -6.88
C ASP A 147 -5.84 16.58 -8.28
N ASP A 148 -5.44 17.45 -9.18
CA ASP A 148 -5.09 17.09 -10.56
C ASP A 148 -3.66 16.60 -10.70
N VAL A 149 -2.74 17.04 -9.86
CA VAL A 149 -1.32 16.68 -9.89
C VAL A 149 -1.06 15.52 -8.95
N GLN A 150 -0.54 14.40 -9.50
CA GLN A 150 -0.16 13.21 -8.73
C GLN A 150 1.33 13.14 -8.42
N GLY A 151 2.18 13.64 -9.31
CA GLY A 151 3.62 13.59 -9.19
C GLY A 151 4.31 14.88 -9.61
N VAL A 152 5.48 15.14 -9.05
CA VAL A 152 6.35 16.25 -9.41
C VAL A 152 7.74 15.69 -9.73
N TYR A 153 8.28 16.10 -10.87
CA TYR A 153 9.60 15.69 -11.35
C TYR A 153 10.47 16.92 -11.59
N PHE A 154 11.73 16.81 -11.20
CA PHE A 154 12.77 17.77 -11.58
C PHE A 154 13.61 17.15 -12.68
N THR A 155 13.75 17.82 -13.83
CA THR A 155 14.59 17.35 -14.95
C THR A 155 15.75 18.26 -15.00
N ASN A 156 16.08 19.26 -14.77
CA ASN A 156 17.30 20.05 -14.69
C ASN A 156 17.37 20.73 -13.33
N PHE A 157 18.28 20.35 -12.48
CA PHE A 157 18.34 20.87 -11.11
C PHE A 157 19.77 21.28 -10.77
N VAL A 158 20.03 22.58 -10.78
CA VAL A 158 21.35 23.15 -10.53
C VAL A 158 21.23 24.26 -9.48
N THR A 159 22.04 24.18 -8.43
CA THR A 159 22.19 25.23 -7.42
C THR A 159 23.57 25.88 -7.57
N GLN A 160 23.62 27.17 -7.53
CA GLN A 160 24.85 27.96 -7.58
C GLN A 160 24.90 28.92 -6.40
#